data_450a222728d6e7b4043baf514b8e8e86
#
_entry.id   450a222728d6e7b4043baf514b8e8e86
#
_cell.length_a   1.000
_cell.length_b   1.000
_cell.length_c   1.000
_cell.angle_alpha   90.00
_cell.angle_beta   90.00
_cell.angle_gamma   90.00
#
_symmetry.space_group_name_H-M   'P 1'
#
loop_
_entity.id
_entity.type
_entity.pdbx_description
1 polymer ?
#
loop_
_entity_poly.entity_id
_entity_poly.type
_entity_poly.pdbx_seq_one_letter_code
_entity_poly.pdbx_strand_id
1 'polypeptide(L)' 'MSIGGWLRNLGLERYEPVFIENAIDSDVLPELTEGDLEKLGIPMGDRKRLIKAVRAMLAGSPLHS' A
#
# COMPACT_ATOMS: atom_id res chain seq x y z
N MET A 1 -12.01 5.75 0.86
CA MET A 1 -10.95 5.26 1.75
C MET A 1 -9.80 6.24 1.73
N SER A 2 -9.27 6.56 2.89
CA SER A 2 -8.11 7.45 2.90
C SER A 2 -6.84 6.59 2.91
N ILE A 3 -5.81 7.04 2.20
CA ILE A 3 -4.56 6.30 2.13
C ILE A 3 -3.92 6.16 3.50
N GLY A 4 -4.02 7.21 4.32
CA GLY A 4 -3.46 7.16 5.66
C GLY A 4 -4.13 6.12 6.54
N GLY A 5 -5.45 6.05 6.49
CA GLY A 5 -6.20 5.06 7.24
C GLY A 5 -5.89 3.63 6.80
N TRP A 6 -5.76 3.45 5.48
CA TRP A 6 -5.41 2.14 4.93
C TRP A 6 -4.03 1.69 5.41
N LEU A 7 -3.05 2.59 5.34
CA LEU A 7 -1.70 2.28 5.81
C LEU A 7 -1.67 2.00 7.31
N ARG A 8 -2.45 2.76 8.07
CA ARG A 8 -2.50 2.57 9.52
C ARG A 8 -3.04 1.20 9.87
N ASN A 9 -4.05 0.75 9.15
CA ASN A 9 -4.63 -0.58 9.38
C ASN A 9 -3.62 -1.70 9.13
N LEU A 10 -2.64 -1.45 8.29
CA LEU A 10 -1.59 -2.41 7.99
C LEU A 10 -0.39 -2.27 8.92
N GLY A 11 -0.40 -1.27 9.80
CA GLY A 11 0.75 -0.99 10.63
C GLY A 11 1.88 -0.33 9.86
N LEU A 12 1.57 0.30 8.74
CA LEU A 12 2.56 0.88 7.84
C LEU A 12 2.37 2.38 7.68
N GLU A 13 1.79 3.02 8.68
CA GLU A 13 1.49 4.45 8.62
C GLU A 13 2.75 5.30 8.46
N ARG A 14 3.91 4.76 8.78
CA ARG A 14 5.16 5.52 8.63
C ARG A 14 5.46 5.83 7.17
N TYR A 15 4.81 5.16 6.24
CA TYR A 15 5.02 5.41 4.82
C TYR A 15 4.02 6.42 4.26
N GLU A 16 3.11 6.92 5.08
CA GLU A 16 2.13 7.90 4.62
C GLU A 16 2.78 9.11 3.96
N PRO A 17 3.84 9.71 4.57
CA PRO A 17 4.45 10.88 3.95
C PRO A 17 4.99 10.60 2.54
N VAL A 18 5.63 9.44 2.33
CA VAL A 18 6.20 9.15 1.02
C VAL A 18 5.11 8.86 -0.01
N PHE A 19 4.00 8.28 0.43
CA PHE A 19 2.86 8.07 -0.46
C PHE A 19 2.25 9.41 -0.88
N ILE A 20 2.08 10.32 0.07
CA ILE A 20 1.53 11.64 -0.22
C ILE A 20 2.47 12.42 -1.14
N GLU A 21 3.76 12.36 -0.86
CA GLU A 21 4.78 13.06 -1.65
C GLU A 21 4.75 12.63 -3.11
N ASN A 22 4.43 11.37 -3.35
CA ASN A 22 4.40 10.81 -4.69
C ASN A 22 2.99 10.73 -5.28
N ALA A 23 2.05 11.42 -4.65
CA ALA A 23 0.67 11.50 -5.11
C ALA A 23 0.01 10.12 -5.25
N ILE A 24 0.32 9.22 -4.33
CA ILE A 24 -0.24 7.87 -4.36
C ILE A 24 -1.49 7.84 -3.50
N ASP A 25 -2.64 7.77 -4.14
CA ASP A 25 -3.92 7.64 -3.47
C ASP A 25 -4.49 6.26 -3.67
N SER A 26 -5.67 6.03 -3.13
CA SER A 26 -6.29 4.71 -3.22
C SER A 26 -6.54 4.29 -4.66
N ASP A 27 -6.79 5.24 -5.57
CA ASP A 27 -7.02 4.91 -6.97
C ASP A 27 -5.74 4.50 -7.69
N VAL A 28 -4.58 4.87 -7.16
CA VAL A 28 -3.29 4.49 -7.74
C VAL A 28 -2.81 3.15 -7.21
N LEU A 29 -3.30 2.74 -6.04
CA LEU A 29 -2.84 1.50 -5.40
C LEU A 29 -2.86 0.28 -6.31
N PRO A 30 -3.91 0.07 -7.12
CA PRO A 30 -3.94 -1.10 -8.00
C PRO A 30 -2.83 -1.14 -9.03
N GLU A 31 -2.22 -0.01 -9.31
CA GLU A 31 -1.19 0.08 -10.34
C GLU A 31 0.22 -0.04 -9.79
N LEU A 32 0.36 -0.12 -8.47
CA LEU A 32 1.67 -0.21 -7.86
C LEU A 32 2.29 -1.58 -8.08
N THR A 33 3.58 -1.58 -8.42
CA THR A 33 4.35 -2.81 -8.53
C THR A 33 5.38 -2.84 -7.42
N GLU A 34 5.99 -4.00 -7.22
CA GLU A 34 7.04 -4.12 -6.23
C GLU A 34 8.20 -3.19 -6.55
N GLY A 35 8.52 -3.04 -7.84
CA GLY A 35 9.57 -2.12 -8.26
C GLY A 35 9.26 -0.67 -7.91
N ASP A 36 8.00 -0.28 -8.04
CA ASP A 36 7.59 1.07 -7.65
C ASP A 36 7.83 1.29 -6.16
N LEU A 37 7.45 0.32 -5.35
CA LEU A 37 7.61 0.44 -3.90
C LEU A 37 9.08 0.45 -3.51
N GLU A 38 9.90 -0.29 -4.25
CA GLU A 38 11.34 -0.27 -4.01
C GLU A 38 11.92 1.12 -4.26
N LYS A 39 11.45 1.77 -5.31
CA LYS A 39 11.90 3.13 -5.63
C LYS A 39 11.52 4.12 -4.54
N LEU A 40 10.45 3.85 -3.82
CA LEU A 40 10.04 4.68 -2.70
C LEU A 40 10.88 4.43 -1.45
N GLY A 41 11.77 3.45 -1.48
CA GLY A 41 12.62 3.13 -0.34
C GLY A 41 11.98 2.19 0.66
N ILE A 42 10.95 1.47 0.27
CA ILE A 42 10.23 0.58 1.19
C ILE A 42 10.93 -0.77 1.24
N PRO A 43 11.28 -1.26 2.43
CA PRO A 43 11.96 -2.55 2.58
C PRO A 43 11.15 -3.71 2.02
N MET A 44 11.85 -4.79 1.67
CA MET A 44 11.24 -5.94 1.01
C MET A 44 10.03 -6.51 1.76
N GLY A 45 10.15 -6.66 3.08
CA GLY A 45 9.04 -7.22 3.86
C GLY A 45 7.80 -6.37 3.79
N ASP A 46 7.97 -5.07 3.89
CA ASP A 46 6.84 -4.15 3.85
C ASP A 46 6.28 -4.04 2.43
N ARG A 47 7.15 -4.15 1.42
CA ARG A 47 6.68 -4.19 0.04
C ARG A 47 5.72 -5.35 -0.17
N LYS A 48 6.08 -6.51 0.35
CA LYS A 48 5.24 -7.70 0.19
C LYS A 48 3.92 -7.56 0.93
N ARG A 49 3.94 -6.94 2.10
CA ARG A 49 2.71 -6.68 2.84
C ARG A 49 1.78 -5.75 2.08
N LEU A 50 2.35 -4.71 1.47
CA LEU A 50 1.57 -3.76 0.69
C LEU A 50 0.98 -4.41 -0.55
N ILE A 51 1.77 -5.18 -1.28
CA ILE A 51 1.28 -5.87 -2.48
C ILE A 51 0.16 -6.84 -2.14
N LYS A 52 0.34 -7.60 -1.06
CA LYS A 52 -0.68 -8.54 -0.63
C LYS A 52 -1.98 -7.82 -0.28
N ALA A 53 -1.88 -6.69 0.42
CA ALA A 53 -3.05 -5.91 0.79
C ALA A 53 -3.75 -5.33 -0.43
N VAL A 54 -2.98 -4.87 -1.41
CA VAL A 54 -3.55 -4.33 -2.64
C VAL A 54 -4.29 -5.42 -3.40
N ARG A 55 -3.70 -6.61 -3.48
CA ARG A 55 -4.37 -7.74 -4.15
C ARG A 55 -5.66 -8.12 -3.47
N ALA A 56 -5.68 -8.13 -2.15
CA ALA A 56 -6.88 -8.43 -1.40
C ALA A 56 -7.97 -7.39 -1.66
N MET A 57 -7.57 -6.13 -1.73
CA MET A 57 -8.50 -5.06 -2.03
C MET A 57 -9.10 -5.22 -3.43
N LEU A 58 -8.26 -5.56 -4.41
CA LEU A 58 -8.71 -5.74 -5.78
C LEU A 58 -9.63 -6.94 -5.93
N ALA A 59 -9.40 -7.97 -5.14
CA ALA A 59 -10.24 -9.16 -5.18
C ALA A 59 -11.61 -8.91 -4.56
N GLY A 60 -11.79 -7.77 -3.86
CA GLY A 60 -13.06 -7.47 -3.22
C GLY A 60 -13.34 -8.36 -2.04
N SER A 61 -12.36 -9.07 -1.52
CA SER A 61 -12.52 -9.99 -0.41
C SER A 61 -11.95 -9.42 0.86
N PRO A 62 -12.56 -9.70 2.00
CA PRO A 62 -11.95 -9.32 3.27
C PRO A 62 -10.69 -10.13 3.48
N LEU A 63 -9.74 -9.56 4.19
CA LEU A 63 -8.46 -10.19 4.45
C LEU A 63 -8.58 -11.43 5.30
N HIS A 64 -9.66 -11.52 6.02
CA HIS A 64 -9.88 -12.68 6.86
C HIS A 64 -11.19 -13.25 6.52
N SER A 65 -11.50 -14.03 5.88
CA SER A 65 -12.85 -14.47 5.58
C SER A 65 -13.28 -15.65 6.39
#